data_e46a8d76ad8ff14255c2896919bca349
#
_entry.id   e46a8d76ad8ff14255c2896919bca349
#
_cell.length_a   1.000
_cell.length_b   1.000
_cell.length_c   1.000
_cell.angle_alpha   90.00
_cell.angle_beta   90.00
_cell.angle_gamma   90.00
#
_symmetry.space_group_name_H-M   'P 1'
#
loop_
_entity.id
_entity.type
_entity.pdbx_description
1 polymer ?
#
loop_
_entity_poly.entity_id
_entity_poly.type
_entity_poly.pdbx_seq_one_letter_code
_entity_poly.pdbx_strand_id
1 'polypeptide(L)'
;AEPNVYLTAAGVGDGIPDTELPDDAILCSCNNISFGEVRQAVVDGNHDVPALKACTTAGTQCGSCVPMLQKTLEQQMKKMGMTVSKALCEHFDFSRAELAEAVRLTNLDDFDSVIARFGHGGDGCAICKPTVASILSSFRNSYVLDAGRGGLQETNDRALANMQKNGTYSVVPRIPAGEIPAKKLAVIAAVADEFNLYVKITGAQRIGMFGARLEQLPYIWERLVDAGFESGQAYGKSLRNVKSCLGSTWCRYGVQDSVGMAVELENRYRGLRSPHKFKFGVSGCNRECAEAQGKDVGLIATTNGWNLYLGGNGGANPAHGRLFVKDASSEEVVRY
;
A
#
# COMPACT_ATOMS: atom_id res chain seq x y z
N ALA A 1 -25.12 -9.37 -15.78
CA ALA A 1 -25.10 -8.96 -14.37
C ALA A 1 -24.67 -7.50 -14.32
N GLU A 2 -25.40 -6.66 -13.63
CA GLU A 2 -25.09 -5.23 -13.54
C GLU A 2 -23.72 -5.03 -12.86
N PRO A 3 -22.82 -4.18 -13.41
CA PRO A 3 -21.49 -3.91 -12.83
C PRO A 3 -21.55 -3.46 -11.36
N ASN A 4 -22.60 -2.78 -10.98
CA ASN A 4 -22.82 -2.26 -9.61
C ASN A 4 -22.93 -3.34 -8.54
N VAL A 5 -23.34 -4.57 -8.88
CA VAL A 5 -23.43 -5.68 -7.91
C VAL A 5 -22.05 -6.06 -7.33
N TYR A 6 -20.97 -5.75 -8.06
CA TYR A 6 -19.60 -6.06 -7.65
C TYR A 6 -18.89 -4.91 -6.93
N LEU A 7 -19.45 -3.70 -7.01
CA LEU A 7 -18.86 -2.49 -6.46
C LEU A 7 -19.64 -1.90 -5.28
N THR A 8 -20.86 -2.39 -5.03
CA THR A 8 -21.63 -1.94 -3.87
C THR A 8 -21.00 -2.49 -2.59
N ALA A 9 -20.92 -1.65 -1.57
CA ALA A 9 -20.40 -1.98 -0.26
C ALA A 9 -21.07 -3.23 0.37
N ALA A 10 -22.30 -3.54 0.00
CA ALA A 10 -22.97 -4.78 0.36
C ALA A 10 -22.24 -6.03 -0.17
N GLY A 11 -21.50 -5.89 -1.29
CA GLY A 11 -20.63 -6.96 -1.79
C GLY A 11 -19.21 -6.91 -1.24
N VAL A 12 -18.82 -5.83 -0.56
CA VAL A 12 -17.43 -5.61 -0.11
C VAL A 12 -17.33 -5.52 1.40
N GLY A 13 -18.35 -5.03 2.09
CA GLY A 13 -18.35 -4.91 3.56
C GLY A 13 -18.69 -6.22 4.29
N ASP A 14 -19.65 -6.98 3.77
CA ASP A 14 -20.11 -8.23 4.37
C ASP A 14 -19.85 -9.46 3.48
N GLY A 15 -19.10 -9.30 2.40
CA GLY A 15 -19.02 -10.24 1.30
C GLY A 15 -17.98 -11.35 1.39
N ILE A 16 -17.32 -11.56 2.53
CA ILE A 16 -16.85 -12.90 2.87
C ILE A 16 -18.01 -13.50 3.64
N PRO A 17 -18.66 -14.58 3.12
CA PRO A 17 -19.71 -15.22 3.88
C PRO A 17 -19.26 -15.44 5.32
N ASP A 18 -20.15 -15.33 6.26
CA ASP A 18 -19.93 -15.72 7.67
C ASP A 18 -19.70 -17.25 7.79
N THR A 19 -19.47 -17.90 6.66
CA THR A 19 -19.04 -19.29 6.58
C THR A 19 -17.63 -19.37 7.11
N GLU A 20 -17.53 -19.99 8.27
CA GLU A 20 -16.25 -20.32 8.87
C GLU A 20 -15.47 -21.23 7.92
N LEU A 21 -14.25 -20.82 7.63
CA LEU A 21 -13.33 -21.71 6.93
C LEU A 21 -12.98 -22.88 7.84
N PRO A 22 -12.77 -24.10 7.27
CA PRO A 22 -12.38 -25.28 8.04
C PRO A 22 -11.12 -25.04 8.88
N ASP A 23 -10.97 -25.74 9.98
CA ASP A 23 -9.83 -25.55 10.89
C ASP A 23 -8.49 -25.93 10.25
N ASP A 24 -8.47 -26.81 9.28
CA ASP A 24 -7.29 -27.22 8.50
C ASP A 24 -6.93 -26.21 7.37
N ALA A 25 -7.81 -25.28 7.04
CA ALA A 25 -7.51 -24.26 6.05
C ALA A 25 -6.36 -23.34 6.53
N ILE A 26 -5.43 -23.02 5.62
CA ILE A 26 -4.26 -22.20 5.95
C ILE A 26 -4.63 -20.73 5.98
N LEU A 27 -4.48 -20.08 7.14
CA LEU A 27 -4.64 -18.65 7.35
C LEU A 27 -3.35 -17.89 6.98
N CYS A 28 -2.20 -18.37 7.43
CA CYS A 28 -0.90 -17.75 7.19
C CYS A 28 0.00 -18.66 6.37
N SER A 29 0.09 -18.45 5.06
CA SER A 29 0.93 -19.28 4.17
C SER A 29 2.43 -19.13 4.42
N CYS A 30 2.90 -17.98 4.93
CA CYS A 30 4.33 -17.78 5.21
C CYS A 30 4.85 -18.64 6.35
N ASN A 31 4.02 -18.88 7.35
CA ASN A 31 4.37 -19.63 8.56
C ASN A 31 3.56 -20.94 8.68
N ASN A 32 2.77 -21.26 7.66
CA ASN A 32 1.93 -22.47 7.59
C ASN A 32 0.97 -22.63 8.79
N ILE A 33 0.33 -21.53 9.21
CA ILE A 33 -0.60 -21.51 10.33
C ILE A 33 -2.04 -21.62 9.83
N SER A 34 -2.78 -22.57 10.39
CA SER A 34 -4.18 -22.84 10.06
C SER A 34 -5.17 -21.92 10.81
N PHE A 35 -6.43 -21.92 10.38
CA PHE A 35 -7.52 -21.25 11.10
C PHE A 35 -7.78 -21.87 12.46
N GLY A 36 -7.67 -23.20 12.58
CA GLY A 36 -7.85 -23.93 13.84
C GLY A 36 -6.82 -23.54 14.89
N GLU A 37 -5.53 -23.44 14.51
CA GLU A 37 -4.47 -22.99 15.41
C GLU A 37 -4.72 -21.56 15.92
N VAL A 38 -5.19 -20.67 15.06
CA VAL A 38 -5.52 -19.30 15.48
C VAL A 38 -6.74 -19.29 16.41
N ARG A 39 -7.80 -20.03 16.11
CA ARG A 39 -8.98 -20.13 16.96
C ARG A 39 -8.63 -20.70 18.33
N GLN A 40 -7.80 -21.74 18.36
CA GLN A 40 -7.34 -22.32 19.62
C GLN A 40 -6.52 -21.32 20.44
N ALA A 41 -5.62 -20.58 19.80
CA ALA A 41 -4.86 -19.53 20.47
C ALA A 41 -5.75 -18.44 21.08
N VAL A 42 -6.89 -18.11 20.44
CA VAL A 42 -7.88 -17.18 21.03
C VAL A 42 -8.53 -17.80 22.25
N VAL A 43 -8.92 -19.06 22.19
CA VAL A 43 -9.50 -19.80 23.35
C VAL A 43 -8.51 -19.87 24.52
N ASP A 44 -7.23 -20.01 24.23
CA ASP A 44 -6.12 -20.06 25.19
C ASP A 44 -5.78 -18.69 25.82
N GLY A 45 -6.55 -17.63 25.48
CA GLY A 45 -6.43 -16.32 26.15
C GLY A 45 -5.70 -15.24 25.34
N ASN A 46 -5.38 -15.48 24.07
CA ASN A 46 -4.75 -14.46 23.23
C ASN A 46 -5.83 -13.62 22.53
N HIS A 47 -6.29 -12.54 23.18
CA HIS A 47 -7.45 -11.76 22.78
C HIS A 47 -7.13 -10.49 21.98
N ASP A 48 -5.91 -10.36 21.48
CA ASP A 48 -5.51 -9.28 20.58
C ASP A 48 -4.57 -9.77 19.47
N VAL A 49 -4.44 -8.96 18.42
CA VAL A 49 -3.60 -9.31 17.26
C VAL A 49 -2.11 -9.40 17.62
N PRO A 50 -1.52 -8.53 18.45
CA PRO A 50 -0.15 -8.68 18.92
C PRO A 50 0.12 -10.02 19.65
N ALA A 51 -0.75 -10.42 20.57
CA ALA A 51 -0.64 -11.70 21.29
C ALA A 51 -0.74 -12.89 20.32
N LEU A 52 -1.71 -12.87 19.40
CA LEU A 52 -1.83 -13.91 18.36
C LEU A 52 -0.60 -14.00 17.47
N LYS A 53 0.00 -12.88 17.08
CA LYS A 53 1.26 -12.86 16.33
C LYS A 53 2.42 -13.46 17.13
N ALA A 54 2.48 -13.16 18.42
CA ALA A 54 3.53 -13.65 19.30
C ALA A 54 3.46 -15.18 19.48
N CYS A 55 2.26 -15.72 19.71
CA CYS A 55 2.09 -17.15 19.99
C CYS A 55 2.03 -18.02 18.71
N THR A 56 1.36 -17.55 17.63
CA THR A 56 1.19 -18.34 16.40
C THR A 56 2.21 -18.03 15.30
N THR A 57 2.92 -16.92 15.42
CA THR A 57 3.77 -16.34 14.36
C THR A 57 3.01 -15.88 13.10
N ALA A 58 1.67 -16.03 13.04
CA ALA A 58 0.86 -15.56 11.94
C ALA A 58 0.99 -14.04 11.76
N GLY A 59 1.19 -13.57 10.52
CA GLY A 59 1.29 -12.14 10.22
C GLY A 59 2.63 -11.47 10.59
N THR A 60 3.63 -12.24 11.04
CA THR A 60 4.95 -11.69 11.42
C THR A 60 5.89 -11.47 10.24
N GLN A 61 5.62 -12.10 9.08
CA GLN A 61 6.46 -11.94 7.88
C GLN A 61 5.87 -10.92 6.90
N CYS A 62 5.07 -11.35 5.92
CA CYS A 62 4.54 -10.47 4.87
C CYS A 62 3.35 -9.61 5.35
N GLY A 63 2.68 -9.98 6.43
CA GLY A 63 1.53 -9.28 7.00
C GLY A 63 0.22 -9.40 6.22
N SER A 64 0.18 -10.06 5.06
CA SER A 64 -1.03 -10.14 4.21
C SER A 64 -2.19 -10.89 4.87
N CYS A 65 -1.92 -11.78 5.82
CA CYS A 65 -2.95 -12.50 6.57
C CYS A 65 -3.50 -11.73 7.77
N VAL A 66 -2.95 -10.57 8.14
CA VAL A 66 -3.36 -9.82 9.33
C VAL A 66 -4.85 -9.42 9.31
N PRO A 67 -5.46 -8.96 8.21
CA PRO A 67 -6.89 -8.70 8.17
C PRO A 67 -7.73 -9.95 8.45
N MET A 68 -7.31 -11.11 7.95
CA MET A 68 -7.99 -12.38 8.20
C MET A 68 -7.77 -12.86 9.64
N LEU A 69 -6.56 -12.68 10.18
CA LEU A 69 -6.26 -12.96 11.59
C LEU A 69 -7.17 -12.15 12.52
N GLN A 70 -7.33 -10.86 12.24
CA GLN A 70 -8.22 -9.99 13.00
C GLN A 70 -9.68 -10.44 12.91
N LYS A 71 -10.18 -10.77 11.70
CA LYS A 71 -11.54 -11.27 11.50
C LYS A 71 -11.78 -12.58 12.27
N THR A 72 -10.82 -13.51 12.23
CA THR A 72 -10.91 -14.78 12.97
C THR A 72 -10.94 -14.56 14.47
N LEU A 73 -10.13 -13.62 14.99
CA LEU A 73 -10.15 -13.18 16.37
C LEU A 73 -11.54 -12.65 16.75
N GLU A 74 -12.07 -11.70 15.98
CA GLU A 74 -13.39 -11.09 16.23
C GLU A 74 -14.51 -12.12 16.24
N GLN A 75 -14.51 -13.03 15.27
CA GLN A 75 -15.50 -14.12 15.21
C GLN A 75 -15.42 -15.05 16.42
N GLN A 76 -14.21 -15.46 16.82
CA GLN A 76 -14.02 -16.37 17.94
C GLN A 76 -14.36 -15.70 19.29
N MET A 77 -13.94 -14.44 19.48
CA MET A 77 -14.30 -13.68 20.67
C MET A 77 -15.83 -13.47 20.79
N LYS A 78 -16.51 -13.17 19.68
CA LYS A 78 -17.96 -13.06 19.65
C LYS A 78 -18.65 -14.37 20.07
N LYS A 79 -18.15 -15.54 19.62
CA LYS A 79 -18.65 -16.85 20.06
C LYS A 79 -18.46 -17.09 21.55
N MET A 80 -17.36 -16.56 22.12
CA MET A 80 -17.10 -16.64 23.56
C MET A 80 -17.88 -15.59 24.37
N GLY A 81 -18.75 -14.80 23.72
CA GLY A 81 -19.53 -13.74 24.38
C GLY A 81 -18.69 -12.51 24.77
N MET A 82 -17.50 -12.36 24.22
CA MET A 82 -16.60 -11.25 24.47
C MET A 82 -16.74 -10.14 23.43
N THR A 83 -16.57 -8.89 23.84
CA THR A 83 -16.52 -7.72 22.93
C THR A 83 -15.10 -7.41 22.53
N VAL A 84 -14.85 -7.24 21.22
CA VAL A 84 -13.56 -6.77 20.70
C VAL A 84 -13.55 -5.25 20.71
N SER A 85 -12.53 -4.65 21.32
CA SER A 85 -12.32 -3.21 21.23
C SER A 85 -12.05 -2.80 19.78
N LYS A 86 -12.76 -1.79 19.31
CA LYS A 86 -12.51 -1.12 18.03
C LYS A 86 -11.59 0.08 18.16
N ALA A 87 -11.06 0.32 19.36
CA ALA A 87 -10.14 1.40 19.63
C ALA A 87 -8.94 1.38 18.67
N LEU A 88 -8.54 2.55 18.21
CA LEU A 88 -7.41 2.69 17.29
C LEU A 88 -6.11 2.19 17.94
N CYS A 89 -5.89 2.55 19.19
CA CYS A 89 -4.74 2.17 20.02
C CYS A 89 -5.02 2.57 21.48
N GLU A 90 -4.06 2.36 22.36
CA GLU A 90 -4.14 2.77 23.77
C GLU A 90 -4.37 4.29 24.00
N HIS A 91 -4.08 5.13 23.00
CA HIS A 91 -4.25 6.57 23.10
C HIS A 91 -5.64 7.06 22.63
N PHE A 92 -6.43 6.23 21.97
CA PHE A 92 -7.74 6.59 21.43
C PHE A 92 -8.72 5.43 21.54
N ASP A 93 -9.85 5.64 22.21
CA ASP A 93 -10.97 4.68 22.25
C ASP A 93 -11.75 4.64 20.93
N PHE A 94 -11.57 5.63 20.09
CA PHE A 94 -12.20 5.73 18.78
C PHE A 94 -11.59 4.73 17.79
N SER A 95 -12.41 4.13 16.96
CA SER A 95 -11.94 3.53 15.71
C SER A 95 -11.43 4.62 14.75
N ARG A 96 -10.68 4.22 13.71
CA ARG A 96 -10.21 5.17 12.69
C ARG A 96 -11.37 5.95 12.04
N ALA A 97 -12.50 5.28 11.77
CA ALA A 97 -13.66 5.91 11.13
C ALA A 97 -14.34 6.93 12.05
N GLU A 98 -14.55 6.58 13.31
CA GLU A 98 -15.13 7.48 14.32
C GLU A 98 -14.21 8.68 14.57
N LEU A 99 -12.90 8.45 14.68
CA LEU A 99 -11.93 9.53 14.85
C LEU A 99 -11.90 10.47 13.63
N ALA A 100 -11.99 9.93 12.42
CA ALA A 100 -12.05 10.73 11.20
C ALA A 100 -13.30 11.62 11.20
N GLU A 101 -14.46 11.08 11.58
CA GLU A 101 -15.69 11.86 11.66
C GLU A 101 -15.62 12.95 12.76
N ALA A 102 -15.07 12.62 13.92
CA ALA A 102 -14.87 13.55 15.01
C ALA A 102 -13.95 14.73 14.61
N VAL A 103 -12.84 14.43 13.92
CA VAL A 103 -11.92 15.45 13.39
C VAL A 103 -12.61 16.31 12.33
N ARG A 104 -13.38 15.71 11.43
CA ARG A 104 -14.14 16.42 10.39
C ARG A 104 -15.11 17.43 11.00
N LEU A 105 -15.87 17.04 12.03
CA LEU A 105 -16.87 17.89 12.69
C LEU A 105 -16.24 19.02 13.50
N THR A 106 -15.04 18.83 14.02
CA THR A 106 -14.37 19.83 14.90
C THR A 106 -13.35 20.70 14.18
N ASN A 107 -13.07 20.39 12.91
CA ASN A 107 -12.14 21.15 12.07
C ASN A 107 -10.73 21.34 12.68
N LEU A 108 -10.24 20.33 13.43
CA LEU A 108 -8.90 20.34 13.99
C LEU A 108 -7.85 20.11 12.89
N ASP A 109 -6.67 20.74 13.03
CA ASP A 109 -5.65 20.80 11.97
C ASP A 109 -4.33 20.09 12.30
N ASP A 110 -4.09 19.81 13.56
CA ASP A 110 -2.83 19.24 14.04
C ASP A 110 -3.04 18.04 14.97
N PHE A 111 -2.01 17.25 15.13
CA PHE A 111 -2.04 16.03 15.94
C PHE A 111 -2.27 16.31 17.42
N ASP A 112 -1.61 17.35 17.94
CA ASP A 112 -1.63 17.67 19.38
C ASP A 112 -3.04 18.08 19.82
N SER A 113 -3.72 18.89 19.01
CA SER A 113 -5.13 19.24 19.22
C SER A 113 -6.07 18.05 19.15
N VAL A 114 -5.81 17.10 18.22
CA VAL A 114 -6.63 15.90 18.08
C VAL A 114 -6.46 14.97 19.29
N ILE A 115 -5.22 14.71 19.73
CA ILE A 115 -4.96 13.83 20.88
C ILE A 115 -5.41 14.45 22.20
N ALA A 116 -5.28 15.76 22.35
CA ALA A 116 -5.75 16.48 23.53
C ALA A 116 -7.28 16.43 23.66
N ARG A 117 -8.00 16.46 22.55
CA ARG A 117 -9.47 16.51 22.55
C ARG A 117 -10.14 15.12 22.56
N PHE A 118 -9.60 14.17 21.85
CA PHE A 118 -10.23 12.86 21.62
C PHE A 118 -9.43 11.68 22.15
N GLY A 119 -8.21 11.92 22.61
CA GLY A 119 -7.32 10.89 23.14
C GLY A 119 -7.13 11.01 24.65
N HIS A 120 -6.28 10.13 25.16
CA HIS A 120 -5.87 10.11 26.57
C HIS A 120 -4.63 10.98 26.85
N GLY A 121 -4.22 11.81 25.90
CA GLY A 121 -3.04 12.65 25.98
C GLY A 121 -1.74 11.89 25.68
N GLY A 122 -0.60 12.50 26.03
CA GLY A 122 0.74 11.97 25.73
C GLY A 122 1.20 12.22 24.30
N ASP A 123 2.37 11.67 23.96
CA ASP A 123 2.99 11.90 22.64
C ASP A 123 2.40 11.06 21.51
N GLY A 124 1.46 10.16 21.82
CA GLY A 124 0.92 9.20 20.85
C GLY A 124 1.92 8.08 20.49
N CYS A 125 1.49 7.15 19.62
CA CYS A 125 2.26 5.97 19.21
C CYS A 125 2.40 5.84 17.71
N ALA A 126 3.14 4.81 17.26
CA ALA A 126 3.34 4.49 15.85
C ALA A 126 2.05 4.13 15.07
N ILE A 127 0.92 3.93 15.77
CA ILE A 127 -0.39 3.68 15.17
C ILE A 127 -1.16 4.99 14.99
N CYS A 128 -1.37 5.77 16.06
CA CYS A 128 -2.20 6.96 16.00
C CYS A 128 -1.54 8.12 15.25
N LYS A 129 -0.23 8.34 15.41
CA LYS A 129 0.49 9.42 14.69
C LYS A 129 0.27 9.37 13.18
N PRO A 130 0.62 8.29 12.45
CA PRO A 130 0.41 8.24 11.00
C PRO A 130 -1.07 8.15 10.61
N THR A 131 -1.92 7.62 11.49
CA THR A 131 -3.36 7.58 11.23
C THR A 131 -3.97 8.97 11.25
N VAL A 132 -3.70 9.77 12.29
CA VAL A 132 -4.19 11.15 12.39
C VAL A 132 -3.62 12.00 11.27
N ALA A 133 -2.31 11.88 10.97
CA ALA A 133 -1.70 12.58 9.83
C ALA A 133 -2.42 12.27 8.50
N SER A 134 -2.77 11.00 8.28
CA SER A 134 -3.55 10.58 7.10
C SER A 134 -4.97 11.17 7.08
N ILE A 135 -5.65 11.22 8.21
CA ILE A 135 -6.98 11.83 8.35
C ILE A 135 -6.92 13.33 8.01
N LEU A 136 -6.00 14.06 8.65
CA LEU A 136 -5.84 15.50 8.44
C LEU A 136 -5.49 15.85 6.98
N SER A 137 -4.56 15.10 6.37
CA SER A 137 -4.18 15.32 4.97
C SER A 137 -5.34 15.05 4.00
N SER A 138 -6.17 14.03 4.28
CA SER A 138 -7.34 13.70 3.47
C SER A 138 -8.39 14.81 3.50
N PHE A 139 -8.67 15.38 4.67
CA PHE A 139 -9.65 16.46 4.80
C PHE A 139 -9.16 17.80 4.22
N ARG A 140 -7.86 18.04 4.24
CA ARG A 140 -7.26 19.25 3.69
C ARG A 140 -6.87 19.12 2.21
N ASN A 141 -7.07 17.96 1.62
CA ASN A 141 -6.61 17.63 0.26
C ASN A 141 -5.14 18.03 0.06
N SER A 142 -4.31 17.74 1.06
CA SER A 142 -2.89 18.08 1.10
C SER A 142 -2.02 16.84 1.15
N TYR A 143 -0.75 16.97 0.76
CA TYR A 143 0.20 15.87 0.85
C TYR A 143 0.46 15.49 2.31
N VAL A 144 0.58 14.19 2.60
CA VAL A 144 0.66 13.68 3.97
C VAL A 144 1.90 14.17 4.73
N LEU A 145 2.98 14.48 4.03
CA LEU A 145 4.22 15.00 4.64
C LEU A 145 4.23 16.53 4.84
N ASP A 146 3.23 17.24 4.30
CA ASP A 146 3.13 18.68 4.45
C ASP A 146 2.71 19.10 5.87
N ALA A 147 2.79 20.39 6.15
CA ALA A 147 2.34 21.03 7.40
C ALA A 147 2.91 20.37 8.68
N GLY A 148 4.19 19.98 8.64
CA GLY A 148 4.87 19.39 9.80
C GLY A 148 4.52 17.92 10.09
N ARG A 149 3.61 17.32 9.33
CA ARG A 149 3.16 15.94 9.54
C ARG A 149 4.20 14.86 9.23
N GLY A 150 5.34 15.24 8.65
CA GLY A 150 6.47 14.31 8.40
C GLY A 150 6.96 13.62 9.67
N GLY A 151 7.00 14.34 10.80
CA GLY A 151 7.37 13.79 12.12
C GLY A 151 6.40 12.76 12.69
N LEU A 152 5.16 12.73 12.18
CA LEU A 152 4.12 11.79 12.59
C LEU A 152 4.17 10.46 11.82
N GLN A 153 4.99 10.36 10.76
CA GLN A 153 5.07 9.15 9.96
C GLN A 153 5.90 8.06 10.64
N GLU A 154 5.75 6.83 10.19
CA GLU A 154 6.60 5.71 10.59
C GLU A 154 8.07 6.01 10.28
N THR A 155 8.99 5.38 11.00
CA THR A 155 10.45 5.61 10.83
C THR A 155 10.89 5.41 9.38
N ASN A 156 10.40 4.36 8.71
CA ASN A 156 10.71 4.10 7.30
C ASN A 156 10.19 5.22 6.39
N ASP A 157 8.98 5.71 6.63
CA ASP A 157 8.39 6.80 5.86
C ASP A 157 9.20 8.10 6.05
N ARG A 158 9.60 8.42 7.29
CA ARG A 158 10.42 9.61 7.60
C ARG A 158 11.80 9.56 6.98
N ALA A 159 12.41 8.36 6.96
CA ALA A 159 13.73 8.14 6.37
C ALA A 159 13.69 8.05 4.83
N LEU A 160 12.51 8.07 4.21
CA LEU A 160 12.29 7.89 2.77
C LEU A 160 12.94 6.61 2.21
N ALA A 161 13.02 5.56 3.06
CA ALA A 161 13.70 4.30 2.76
C ALA A 161 13.04 3.15 3.53
N ASN A 162 13.24 1.90 3.07
CA ASN A 162 12.78 0.72 3.80
C ASN A 162 13.91 0.14 4.66
N MET A 163 13.66 -0.03 5.94
CA MET A 163 14.57 -0.76 6.83
C MET A 163 14.65 -2.23 6.42
N GLN A 164 15.86 -2.76 6.35
CA GLN A 164 16.16 -4.15 6.03
C GLN A 164 16.36 -4.96 7.32
N LYS A 165 16.32 -6.29 7.22
CA LYS A 165 16.49 -7.20 8.37
C LYS A 165 17.79 -6.99 9.15
N ASN A 166 18.84 -6.55 8.47
CA ASN A 166 20.16 -6.28 9.07
C ASN A 166 20.32 -4.85 9.62
N GLY A 167 19.24 -4.07 9.69
CA GLY A 167 19.26 -2.69 10.17
C GLY A 167 19.72 -1.64 9.15
N THR A 168 20.12 -2.05 7.94
CA THR A 168 20.40 -1.12 6.83
C THR A 168 19.12 -0.72 6.13
N TYR A 169 19.21 0.18 5.16
CA TYR A 169 18.08 0.71 4.41
C TYR A 169 18.19 0.45 2.92
N SER A 170 17.05 0.34 2.25
CA SER A 170 16.96 0.39 0.80
C SER A 170 16.49 1.77 0.35
N VAL A 171 17.20 2.35 -0.59
CA VAL A 171 16.84 3.60 -1.27
C VAL A 171 16.33 3.27 -2.67
N VAL A 172 15.12 3.73 -2.97
CA VAL A 172 14.46 3.46 -4.26
C VAL A 172 14.01 4.78 -4.87
N PRO A 173 14.80 5.37 -5.80
CA PRO A 173 14.37 6.55 -6.55
C PRO A 173 13.09 6.27 -7.35
N ARG A 174 12.26 7.28 -7.52
CA ARG A 174 11.07 7.17 -8.37
C ARG A 174 11.48 7.14 -9.83
N ILE A 175 10.99 6.14 -10.53
CA ILE A 175 11.18 5.93 -11.97
C ILE A 175 9.79 5.64 -12.54
N PRO A 176 9.02 6.67 -12.93
CA PRO A 176 7.66 6.49 -13.43
C PRO A 176 7.63 5.54 -14.63
N ALA A 177 6.72 4.58 -14.60
CA ALA A 177 6.56 3.55 -15.63
C ALA A 177 7.83 2.73 -15.94
N GLY A 178 8.89 2.84 -15.16
CA GLY A 178 10.20 2.24 -15.45
C GLY A 178 11.02 2.98 -16.52
N GLU A 179 10.57 4.16 -16.95
CA GLU A 179 11.28 4.98 -17.94
C GLU A 179 12.35 5.85 -17.27
N ILE A 180 13.60 5.72 -17.72
CA ILE A 180 14.73 6.47 -17.15
C ILE A 180 15.66 7.00 -18.24
N PRO A 181 15.97 8.32 -18.26
CA PRO A 181 17.01 8.87 -19.12
C PRO A 181 18.40 8.37 -18.73
N ALA A 182 19.27 8.12 -19.71
CA ALA A 182 20.62 7.61 -19.49
C ALA A 182 21.44 8.46 -18.50
N LYS A 183 21.29 9.79 -18.51
CA LYS A 183 21.94 10.69 -17.55
C LYS A 183 21.52 10.42 -16.11
N LYS A 184 20.23 10.18 -15.86
CA LYS A 184 19.72 9.82 -14.52
C LYS A 184 20.18 8.43 -14.09
N LEU A 185 20.23 7.47 -15.02
CA LEU A 185 20.78 6.14 -14.74
C LEU A 185 22.25 6.22 -14.29
N ALA A 186 23.06 7.06 -14.93
CA ALA A 186 24.45 7.30 -14.53
C ALA A 186 24.58 7.86 -13.10
N VAL A 187 23.65 8.72 -12.67
CA VAL A 187 23.63 9.23 -11.28
C VAL A 187 23.34 8.12 -10.28
N ILE A 188 22.40 7.24 -10.58
CA ILE A 188 22.11 6.08 -9.70
C ILE A 188 23.36 5.20 -9.56
N ALA A 189 24.05 4.93 -10.66
CA ALA A 189 25.28 4.14 -10.65
C ALA A 189 26.38 4.81 -9.80
N ALA A 190 26.60 6.12 -9.99
CA ALA A 190 27.58 6.88 -9.23
C ALA A 190 27.28 6.92 -7.73
N VAL A 191 26.01 7.14 -7.35
CA VAL A 191 25.57 7.11 -5.95
C VAL A 191 25.77 5.72 -5.33
N ALA A 192 25.42 4.67 -6.05
CA ALA A 192 25.58 3.31 -5.58
C ALA A 192 27.06 2.95 -5.33
N ASP A 193 27.95 3.38 -6.22
CA ASP A 193 29.40 3.18 -6.08
C ASP A 193 29.97 4.00 -4.91
N GLU A 194 29.64 5.28 -4.81
CA GLU A 194 30.10 6.20 -3.75
C GLU A 194 29.75 5.68 -2.34
N PHE A 195 28.55 5.14 -2.15
CA PHE A 195 28.07 4.66 -0.86
C PHE A 195 28.18 3.13 -0.68
N ASN A 196 28.81 2.44 -1.64
CA ASN A 196 28.98 0.98 -1.66
C ASN A 196 27.66 0.21 -1.47
N LEU A 197 26.65 0.55 -2.29
CA LEU A 197 25.32 -0.02 -2.21
C LEU A 197 25.14 -1.18 -3.22
N TYR A 198 24.45 -2.23 -2.79
CA TYR A 198 24.02 -3.28 -3.70
C TYR A 198 22.86 -2.79 -4.57
N VAL A 199 22.94 -2.96 -5.88
CA VAL A 199 21.93 -2.48 -6.83
C VAL A 199 21.14 -3.64 -7.43
N LYS A 200 19.82 -3.48 -7.52
CA LYS A 200 18.94 -4.46 -8.18
C LYS A 200 17.80 -3.80 -8.92
N ILE A 201 17.53 -4.25 -10.15
CA ILE A 201 16.27 -3.96 -10.86
C ILE A 201 15.17 -4.79 -10.21
N THR A 202 14.13 -4.14 -9.74
CA THR A 202 13.02 -4.77 -9.02
C THR A 202 11.88 -5.15 -9.96
N GLY A 203 10.99 -6.07 -9.53
CA GLY A 203 9.79 -6.42 -10.28
C GLY A 203 8.77 -5.26 -10.44
N ALA A 204 9.00 -4.15 -9.73
CA ALA A 204 8.25 -2.90 -9.87
C ALA A 204 8.85 -1.95 -10.92
N GLN A 205 9.79 -2.42 -11.76
CA GLN A 205 10.49 -1.63 -12.78
C GLN A 205 11.26 -0.43 -12.17
N ARG A 206 11.81 -0.60 -10.98
CA ARG A 206 12.63 0.40 -10.30
C ARG A 206 14.00 -0.16 -9.99
N ILE A 207 14.95 0.74 -9.83
CA ILE A 207 16.29 0.41 -9.38
C ILE A 207 16.33 0.63 -7.87
N GLY A 208 16.48 -0.45 -7.11
CA GLY A 208 16.67 -0.40 -5.67
C GLY A 208 18.15 -0.45 -5.32
N MET A 209 18.59 0.44 -4.43
CA MET A 209 19.91 0.46 -3.83
C MET A 209 19.79 -0.02 -2.39
N PHE A 210 20.59 -0.98 -1.97
CA PHE A 210 20.45 -1.67 -0.67
C PHE A 210 21.75 -1.59 0.12
N GLY A 211 21.64 -1.56 1.44
CA GLY A 211 22.77 -1.55 2.35
C GLY A 211 23.13 -0.16 2.90
N ALA A 212 22.31 0.86 2.63
CA ALA A 212 22.55 2.20 3.16
C ALA A 212 22.40 2.21 4.68
N ARG A 213 23.31 2.89 5.39
CA ARG A 213 23.16 3.17 6.82
C ARG A 213 22.29 4.41 7.02
N LEU A 214 21.64 4.53 8.19
CA LEU A 214 20.73 5.63 8.49
C LEU A 214 21.38 7.01 8.28
N GLU A 215 22.61 7.17 8.76
CA GLU A 215 23.37 8.42 8.64
C GLU A 215 23.80 8.77 7.21
N GLN A 216 23.79 7.81 6.28
CA GLN A 216 24.08 8.03 4.86
C GLN A 216 22.87 8.53 4.07
N LEU A 217 21.65 8.26 4.57
CA LEU A 217 20.40 8.56 3.82
C LEU A 217 20.27 10.04 3.44
N PRO A 218 20.56 11.03 4.30
CA PRO A 218 20.50 12.44 3.90
C PRO A 218 21.40 12.77 2.71
N TYR A 219 22.64 12.29 2.71
CA TYR A 219 23.61 12.52 1.63
C TYR A 219 23.24 11.80 0.33
N ILE A 220 22.74 10.57 0.44
CA ILE A 220 22.25 9.82 -0.72
C ILE A 220 21.07 10.56 -1.36
N TRP A 221 20.11 11.03 -0.54
CA TRP A 221 18.96 11.75 -1.03
C TRP A 221 19.30 13.12 -1.59
N GLU A 222 20.25 13.86 -1.02
CA GLU A 222 20.75 15.10 -1.57
C GLU A 222 21.25 14.89 -3.01
N ARG A 223 22.12 13.90 -3.24
CA ARG A 223 22.64 13.57 -4.57
C ARG A 223 21.54 13.18 -5.57
N LEU A 224 20.53 12.45 -5.12
CA LEU A 224 19.42 12.01 -5.96
C LEU A 224 18.46 13.16 -6.28
N VAL A 225 18.13 13.99 -5.29
CA VAL A 225 17.23 15.14 -5.45
C VAL A 225 17.86 16.21 -6.35
N ASP A 226 19.16 16.49 -6.22
CA ASP A 226 19.89 17.40 -7.12
C ASP A 226 19.86 16.94 -8.57
N ALA A 227 19.80 15.63 -8.80
CA ALA A 227 19.60 15.05 -10.14
C ALA A 227 18.12 14.99 -10.58
N GLY A 228 17.21 15.55 -9.80
CA GLY A 228 15.78 15.62 -10.08
C GLY A 228 15.06 14.29 -9.86
N PHE A 229 15.53 13.44 -8.93
CA PHE A 229 14.78 12.30 -8.45
C PHE A 229 13.90 12.67 -7.26
N GLU A 230 12.79 11.96 -7.14
CA GLU A 230 11.97 11.91 -5.93
C GLU A 230 12.09 10.54 -5.27
N SER A 231 11.70 10.45 -4.01
CA SER A 231 11.58 9.16 -3.36
C SER A 231 10.50 8.31 -4.02
N GLY A 232 10.88 7.09 -4.41
CA GLY A 232 9.97 6.05 -4.84
C GLY A 232 9.52 5.13 -3.72
N GLN A 233 9.84 5.50 -2.47
CA GLN A 233 9.39 4.77 -1.29
C GLN A 233 7.87 4.62 -1.31
N ALA A 234 7.40 3.39 -1.20
CA ALA A 234 5.99 3.11 -0.99
C ALA A 234 5.69 3.24 0.50
N TYR A 235 5.33 4.42 0.93
CA TYR A 235 4.88 4.69 2.29
C TYR A 235 3.76 3.74 2.69
N GLY A 236 4.05 2.58 3.22
CA GLY A 236 3.17 1.50 3.66
C GLY A 236 1.75 1.43 3.10
N LYS A 237 1.08 2.56 2.93
CA LYS A 237 -0.33 2.73 2.51
C LYS A 237 -0.48 3.81 1.44
N SER A 238 0.15 3.62 0.29
CA SER A 238 0.08 4.57 -0.84
C SER A 238 0.31 3.87 -2.18
N LEU A 239 0.16 4.63 -3.28
CA LEU A 239 0.54 4.15 -4.60
C LEU A 239 2.03 3.78 -4.61
N ARG A 240 2.31 2.52 -4.93
CA ARG A 240 3.68 2.03 -5.01
C ARG A 240 4.34 2.42 -6.32
N ASN A 241 3.72 2.06 -7.42
CA ASN A 241 4.18 2.32 -8.79
C ASN A 241 3.08 1.99 -9.78
N VAL A 242 3.24 2.47 -10.99
CA VAL A 242 2.50 2.05 -12.17
C VAL A 242 3.44 1.28 -13.08
N LYS A 243 3.26 -0.04 -13.22
CA LYS A 243 4.06 -0.88 -14.11
C LYS A 243 3.56 -0.70 -15.54
N SER A 244 4.46 -0.57 -16.53
CA SER A 244 4.12 -0.50 -17.93
C SER A 244 4.81 -1.58 -18.77
N CYS A 245 4.36 -1.79 -19.98
CA CYS A 245 5.13 -2.44 -21.04
C CYS A 245 5.68 -1.38 -22.00
N LEU A 246 6.32 -1.80 -23.10
CA LEU A 246 6.96 -0.89 -24.06
C LEU A 246 5.98 -0.01 -24.88
N GLY A 247 4.69 -0.39 -24.90
CA GLY A 247 3.67 0.37 -25.63
C GLY A 247 3.81 0.36 -27.13
N SER A 248 3.00 1.17 -27.79
CA SER A 248 2.93 1.24 -29.26
C SER A 248 4.19 1.81 -29.92
N THR A 249 4.97 2.63 -29.19
CA THR A 249 6.18 3.25 -29.73
C THR A 249 7.27 2.23 -30.05
N TRP A 250 7.48 1.24 -29.20
CA TRP A 250 8.60 0.31 -29.30
C TRP A 250 8.20 -1.15 -29.53
N CYS A 251 6.91 -1.49 -29.32
CA CYS A 251 6.44 -2.84 -29.47
C CYS A 251 5.51 -2.97 -30.67
N ARG A 252 5.85 -3.85 -31.62
CA ARG A 252 5.02 -4.11 -32.82
C ARG A 252 3.60 -4.59 -32.53
N TYR A 253 3.33 -5.06 -31.32
CA TYR A 253 2.02 -5.53 -30.87
C TYR A 253 1.27 -4.47 -30.07
N GLY A 254 1.94 -3.38 -29.67
CA GLY A 254 1.33 -2.31 -28.91
C GLY A 254 0.29 -1.57 -29.74
N VAL A 255 -0.90 -1.36 -29.19
CA VAL A 255 -2.01 -0.64 -29.86
C VAL A 255 -2.25 0.74 -29.23
N GLN A 256 -1.75 0.96 -28.00
CA GLN A 256 -1.80 2.25 -27.31
C GLN A 256 -0.46 2.58 -26.65
N ASP A 257 -0.24 3.85 -26.30
CA ASP A 257 0.92 4.32 -25.54
C ASP A 257 0.79 3.97 -24.05
N SER A 258 1.24 2.78 -23.68
CA SER A 258 1.19 2.33 -22.29
C SER A 258 2.21 3.01 -21.38
N VAL A 259 3.31 3.54 -21.92
CA VAL A 259 4.32 4.25 -21.14
C VAL A 259 3.78 5.63 -20.74
N GLY A 260 3.30 6.41 -21.71
CA GLY A 260 2.71 7.72 -21.46
C GLY A 260 1.55 7.65 -20.47
N MET A 261 0.63 6.69 -20.66
CA MET A 261 -0.49 6.47 -19.75
C MET A 261 -0.04 6.09 -18.34
N ALA A 262 0.97 5.23 -18.21
CA ALA A 262 1.48 4.83 -16.89
C ALA A 262 2.19 5.98 -16.18
N VAL A 263 2.95 6.82 -16.90
CA VAL A 263 3.60 8.04 -16.37
C VAL A 263 2.54 9.03 -15.86
N GLU A 264 1.47 9.26 -16.63
CA GLU A 264 0.36 10.14 -16.26
C GLU A 264 -0.31 9.67 -14.96
N LEU A 265 -0.68 8.40 -14.88
CA LEU A 265 -1.31 7.82 -13.69
C LEU A 265 -0.38 7.85 -12.47
N GLU A 266 0.91 7.54 -12.64
CA GLU A 266 1.86 7.59 -11.53
C GLU A 266 2.05 9.02 -11.01
N ASN A 267 2.16 10.00 -11.89
CA ASN A 267 2.31 11.40 -11.51
C ASN A 267 1.05 11.96 -10.84
N ARG A 268 -0.12 11.53 -11.29
CA ARG A 268 -1.39 11.98 -10.70
C ARG A 268 -1.62 11.44 -9.29
N TYR A 269 -1.31 10.16 -9.05
CA TYR A 269 -1.68 9.47 -7.81
C TYR A 269 -0.52 9.26 -6.84
N ARG A 270 0.70 9.66 -7.20
CA ARG A 270 1.86 9.57 -6.28
C ARG A 270 1.60 10.31 -4.99
N GLY A 271 1.99 9.70 -3.87
CA GLY A 271 1.80 10.28 -2.53
C GLY A 271 0.38 10.21 -1.99
N LEU A 272 -0.62 9.79 -2.79
CA LEU A 272 -1.97 9.59 -2.31
C LEU A 272 -2.01 8.42 -1.34
N ARG A 273 -2.53 8.65 -0.13
CA ARG A 273 -2.68 7.60 0.89
C ARG A 273 -3.89 6.74 0.58
N SER A 274 -3.73 5.45 0.79
CA SER A 274 -4.75 4.43 0.61
C SER A 274 -4.80 3.49 1.82
N PRO A 275 -5.88 2.74 2.04
CA PRO A 275 -5.98 1.78 3.16
C PRO A 275 -4.89 0.71 3.12
N HIS A 276 -4.38 0.39 1.94
CA HIS A 276 -3.32 -0.59 1.71
C HIS A 276 -2.39 -0.11 0.59
N LYS A 277 -1.26 -0.78 0.42
CA LYS A 277 -0.31 -0.54 -0.67
C LYS A 277 -0.99 -0.79 -2.02
N PHE A 278 -0.97 0.20 -2.91
CA PHE A 278 -1.69 0.22 -4.17
C PHE A 278 -0.73 0.05 -5.35
N LYS A 279 -1.08 -0.77 -6.32
CA LYS A 279 -0.27 -1.05 -7.50
C LYS A 279 -1.12 -0.98 -8.76
N PHE A 280 -0.59 -0.34 -9.79
CA PHE A 280 -1.20 -0.28 -11.10
C PHE A 280 -0.37 -1.05 -12.13
N GLY A 281 -1.01 -1.47 -13.22
CA GLY A 281 -0.35 -2.04 -14.39
C GLY A 281 -1.02 -1.57 -15.67
N VAL A 282 -0.22 -1.15 -16.65
CA VAL A 282 -0.70 -0.66 -17.94
C VAL A 282 -0.06 -1.47 -19.06
N SER A 283 -0.84 -2.30 -19.72
CA SER A 283 -0.44 -3.14 -20.85
C SER A 283 -0.89 -2.52 -22.17
N GLY A 284 0.03 -2.31 -23.10
CA GLY A 284 -0.23 -1.70 -24.40
C GLY A 284 -0.95 -2.60 -25.41
N CYS A 285 -1.31 -3.83 -25.02
CA CYS A 285 -2.14 -4.77 -25.79
C CYS A 285 -2.58 -5.95 -24.91
N ASN A 286 -3.39 -6.84 -25.46
CA ASN A 286 -3.94 -8.03 -24.79
C ASN A 286 -2.91 -9.12 -24.42
N ARG A 287 -1.62 -8.97 -24.77
CA ARG A 287 -0.55 -9.86 -24.30
C ARG A 287 -0.17 -9.64 -22.84
N GLU A 288 -0.59 -8.51 -22.28
CA GLU A 288 -0.55 -8.25 -20.84
C GLU A 288 0.82 -8.32 -20.17
N CYS A 289 1.85 -7.84 -20.87
CA CYS A 289 3.23 -7.89 -20.36
C CYS A 289 3.47 -7.08 -19.08
N ALA A 290 2.58 -6.14 -18.75
CA ALA A 290 2.63 -5.39 -17.48
C ALA A 290 1.87 -6.10 -16.33
N GLU A 291 1.29 -7.28 -16.56
CA GLU A 291 0.53 -8.05 -15.56
C GLU A 291 -0.64 -7.24 -14.97
N ALA A 292 -1.35 -6.52 -15.81
CA ALA A 292 -2.39 -5.57 -15.41
C ALA A 292 -3.51 -6.23 -14.60
N GLN A 293 -3.99 -7.41 -15.01
CA GLN A 293 -5.06 -8.10 -14.28
C GLN A 293 -4.64 -8.62 -12.89
N GLY A 294 -3.35 -8.69 -12.60
CA GLY A 294 -2.82 -9.04 -11.29
C GLY A 294 -2.54 -7.82 -10.40
N LYS A 295 -3.04 -6.64 -10.72
CA LYS A 295 -2.84 -5.40 -9.96
C LYS A 295 -4.17 -4.89 -9.39
N ASP A 296 -4.08 -4.03 -8.38
CA ASP A 296 -5.26 -3.39 -7.78
C ASP A 296 -6.06 -2.61 -8.85
N VAL A 297 -5.34 -1.94 -9.76
CA VAL A 297 -5.89 -1.33 -10.97
C VAL A 297 -5.07 -1.78 -12.17
N GLY A 298 -5.74 -2.31 -13.18
CA GLY A 298 -5.14 -2.79 -14.41
C GLY A 298 -5.75 -2.15 -15.66
N LEU A 299 -4.90 -1.71 -16.57
CA LEU A 299 -5.31 -1.22 -17.88
C LEU A 299 -4.75 -2.14 -18.97
N ILE A 300 -5.61 -2.56 -19.89
CA ILE A 300 -5.22 -3.32 -21.07
C ILE A 300 -5.71 -2.55 -22.30
N ALA A 301 -4.78 -2.17 -23.16
CA ALA A 301 -5.10 -1.43 -24.36
C ALA A 301 -5.86 -2.29 -25.38
N THR A 302 -6.85 -1.66 -26.01
CA THR A 302 -7.55 -2.12 -27.21
C THR A 302 -7.33 -1.13 -28.35
N THR A 303 -7.76 -1.46 -29.56
CA THR A 303 -7.71 -0.52 -30.68
C THR A 303 -8.58 0.71 -30.48
N ASN A 304 -9.60 0.62 -29.60
CA ASN A 304 -10.59 1.66 -29.37
C ASN A 304 -10.32 2.47 -28.08
N GLY A 305 -9.38 2.06 -27.23
CA GLY A 305 -9.10 2.70 -25.96
C GLY A 305 -8.51 1.74 -24.93
N TRP A 306 -9.01 1.79 -23.71
CA TRP A 306 -8.51 1.02 -22.57
C TRP A 306 -9.61 0.19 -21.92
N ASN A 307 -9.34 -1.06 -21.67
CA ASN A 307 -10.13 -1.85 -20.74
C ASN A 307 -9.57 -1.65 -19.32
N LEU A 308 -10.39 -1.15 -18.41
CA LEU A 308 -10.03 -0.93 -17.00
C LEU A 308 -10.50 -2.11 -16.16
N TYR A 309 -9.58 -2.68 -15.41
CA TYR A 309 -9.79 -3.79 -14.47
C TYR A 309 -9.51 -3.36 -13.05
N LEU A 310 -10.31 -3.80 -12.09
CA LEU A 310 -10.16 -3.47 -10.67
C LEU A 310 -10.11 -4.73 -9.81
N GLY A 311 -9.39 -4.65 -8.68
CA GLY A 311 -9.37 -5.68 -7.65
C GLY A 311 -8.51 -6.91 -7.97
N GLY A 312 -7.54 -6.78 -8.88
CA GLY A 312 -6.55 -7.82 -9.11
C GLY A 312 -5.55 -7.95 -7.97
N ASN A 313 -5.02 -9.13 -7.77
CA ASN A 313 -3.98 -9.41 -6.78
C ASN A 313 -3.03 -10.49 -7.30
N GLY A 314 -1.75 -10.16 -7.43
CA GLY A 314 -0.67 -11.10 -7.78
C GLY A 314 0.09 -11.64 -6.56
N GLY A 315 -0.46 -11.52 -5.35
CA GLY A 315 0.14 -11.97 -4.10
C GLY A 315 -0.21 -13.43 -3.73
N ALA A 316 -0.12 -13.75 -2.44
CA ALA A 316 -0.36 -15.08 -1.90
C ALA A 316 -1.78 -15.62 -2.18
N ASN A 317 -2.76 -14.74 -2.27
CA ASN A 317 -4.13 -15.08 -2.71
C ASN A 317 -4.37 -14.44 -4.07
N PRO A 318 -3.94 -15.06 -5.18
CA PRO A 318 -4.03 -14.46 -6.49
C PRO A 318 -5.50 -14.31 -6.93
N ALA A 319 -5.80 -13.15 -7.50
CA ALA A 319 -7.10 -12.86 -8.07
C ALA A 319 -6.93 -12.07 -9.36
N HIS A 320 -7.72 -12.38 -10.38
CA HIS A 320 -7.80 -11.57 -11.59
C HIS A 320 -8.63 -10.32 -11.31
N GLY A 321 -8.16 -9.18 -11.79
CA GLY A 321 -8.95 -7.97 -11.84
C GLY A 321 -10.25 -8.18 -12.65
N ARG A 322 -11.32 -7.57 -12.19
CA ARG A 322 -12.62 -7.61 -12.87
C ARG A 322 -12.74 -6.44 -13.83
N LEU A 323 -13.21 -6.71 -15.03
CA LEU A 323 -13.46 -5.65 -16.01
C LEU A 323 -14.49 -4.66 -15.45
N PHE A 324 -14.10 -3.41 -15.32
CA PHE A 324 -14.93 -2.32 -14.82
C PHE A 324 -15.47 -1.46 -15.96
N VAL A 325 -14.60 -1.02 -16.87
CA VAL A 325 -14.98 -0.25 -18.07
C VAL A 325 -14.27 -0.84 -19.28
N LYS A 326 -14.96 -0.88 -20.41
CA LYS A 326 -14.45 -1.36 -21.69
C LYS A 326 -14.26 -0.18 -22.64
N ASP A 327 -13.14 -0.20 -23.39
CA ASP A 327 -12.82 0.76 -24.45
C ASP A 327 -12.89 2.24 -24.00
N ALA A 328 -12.51 2.53 -22.74
CA ALA A 328 -12.46 3.88 -22.19
C ALA A 328 -11.37 4.72 -22.89
N SER A 329 -11.64 5.99 -23.12
CA SER A 329 -10.60 6.95 -23.52
C SER A 329 -9.57 7.16 -22.38
N SER A 330 -8.40 7.70 -22.70
CA SER A 330 -7.39 8.03 -21.67
C SER A 330 -7.92 9.01 -20.63
N GLU A 331 -8.71 9.99 -21.04
CA GLU A 331 -9.35 10.97 -20.13
C GLU A 331 -10.36 10.29 -19.19
N GLU A 332 -11.18 9.39 -19.71
CA GLU A 332 -12.13 8.62 -18.90
C GLU A 332 -11.44 7.75 -17.88
N VAL A 333 -10.34 7.07 -18.25
CA VAL A 333 -9.54 6.28 -17.31
C VAL A 333 -9.03 7.13 -16.13
N VAL A 334 -8.53 8.33 -16.42
CA VAL A 334 -8.03 9.24 -15.37
C VAL A 334 -9.18 9.80 -14.52
N ARG A 335 -10.38 9.88 -15.06
CA ARG A 335 -11.57 10.39 -14.37
C ARG A 335 -12.18 9.34 -13.42
N TYR A 336 -12.16 8.05 -13.78
CA TYR A 336 -12.65 6.95 -12.94
C TYR A 336 -11.74 6.65 -11.75
#